data_a99711c79e559411fa545ede3ba37993
#
_entry.id   a99711c79e559411fa545ede3ba37993
#
_cell.length_a   1.000
_cell.length_b   1.000
_cell.length_c   1.000
_cell.angle_alpha   90.00
_cell.angle_beta   90.00
_cell.angle_gamma   90.00
#
_symmetry.space_group_name_H-M   'P 1'
#
loop_
_entity.id
_entity.type
_entity.pdbx_description
1 polymer ?
#
loop_
_entity_poly.entity_id
_entity_poly.type
_entity_poly.pdbx_seq_one_letter_code
_entity_poly.pdbx_strand_id
1 'polypeptide(L)'
;AGEGPDAALFSDVSTPVNLAMRGALLDLSQFEGYEEVLTEFTESAVTPFRYKGGLYAFPETQSFNMIFYRTDIYQELGLEPPKTWEEFYEQVVTLMNHSYMVGVPQNQNIFETFLYQSGTSFYTEDLTRSTFDTAEALTAFEDWTGLYTKYSLSLIFDFFNRFRSGEMAMGIMPYNQVNYLYSAAPELDGLWGMACVPGKTQPDGSVNFVETSTATGCIG
;
A
#
# COMPACT_ATOMS: atom_id res chain seq x y z
N ALA A 1 -13.68 -18.52 29.71
CA ALA A 1 -12.74 -18.48 29.34
C ALA A 1 -11.56 -18.97 30.17
N GLY A 2 -10.36 -18.58 29.94
CA GLY A 2 -9.18 -19.06 30.66
C GLY A 2 -8.40 -20.15 29.90
N GLU A 3 -8.79 -20.46 28.67
CA GLU A 3 -8.13 -21.44 27.80
C GLU A 3 -7.81 -20.79 26.43
N GLY A 4 -7.26 -19.56 26.44
CA GLY A 4 -6.73 -18.93 25.24
C GLY A 4 -5.38 -19.50 24.83
N PRO A 5 -4.92 -19.27 23.57
CA PRO A 5 -3.56 -19.61 23.17
C PRO A 5 -2.55 -18.74 23.90
N ASP A 6 -1.34 -19.25 24.08
CA ASP A 6 -0.22 -18.49 24.64
C ASP A 6 0.33 -17.47 23.64
N ALA A 7 0.19 -17.74 22.34
CA ALA A 7 0.57 -16.84 21.25
C ALA A 7 -0.40 -16.98 20.07
N ALA A 8 -0.59 -15.91 19.30
CA ALA A 8 -1.45 -15.93 18.11
C ALA A 8 -0.86 -15.06 16.97
N LEU A 9 -1.07 -15.51 15.73
CA LEU A 9 -0.73 -14.79 14.52
C LEU A 9 -2.00 -14.15 13.96
N PHE A 10 -1.95 -12.84 13.69
CA PHE A 10 -3.05 -12.10 13.08
C PHE A 10 -2.70 -11.68 11.65
N SER A 11 -3.70 -11.74 10.78
CA SER A 11 -3.57 -11.33 9.37
C SER A 11 -3.84 -9.85 9.14
N ASP A 12 -4.10 -9.07 10.20
CA ASP A 12 -4.41 -7.64 10.12
C ASP A 12 -3.78 -6.85 11.26
N VAL A 13 -3.58 -5.56 11.05
CA VAL A 13 -2.96 -4.65 12.03
C VAL A 13 -3.90 -4.18 13.13
N SER A 14 -5.21 -4.26 12.92
CA SER A 14 -6.20 -3.70 13.84
C SER A 14 -6.55 -4.64 14.99
N THR A 15 -6.54 -5.94 14.75
CA THR A 15 -6.94 -6.95 15.75
C THR A 15 -6.06 -6.92 17.00
N PRO A 16 -4.72 -6.87 16.95
CA PRO A 16 -3.88 -6.78 18.15
C PRO A 16 -4.23 -5.58 19.03
N VAL A 17 -4.35 -4.39 18.43
CA VAL A 17 -4.70 -3.18 19.20
C VAL A 17 -6.11 -3.24 19.78
N ASN A 18 -7.08 -3.77 19.04
CA ASN A 18 -8.44 -3.96 19.54
C ASN A 18 -8.49 -4.92 20.74
N LEU A 19 -7.69 -5.96 20.74
CA LEU A 19 -7.57 -6.90 21.86
C LEU A 19 -6.83 -6.26 23.05
N ALA A 20 -5.76 -5.49 22.78
CA ALA A 20 -5.04 -4.71 23.80
C ALA A 20 -5.97 -3.73 24.51
N MET A 21 -6.82 -3.00 23.77
CA MET A 21 -7.83 -2.08 24.34
C MET A 21 -8.80 -2.78 25.30
N ARG A 22 -9.04 -4.06 25.11
CA ARG A 22 -9.92 -4.90 25.96
C ARG A 22 -9.18 -5.62 27.07
N GLY A 23 -7.86 -5.42 27.19
CA GLY A 23 -7.02 -6.11 28.16
C GLY A 23 -6.86 -7.61 27.91
N ALA A 24 -7.02 -8.04 26.64
CA ALA A 24 -6.90 -9.44 26.25
C ALA A 24 -5.50 -9.83 25.77
N LEU A 25 -4.59 -8.86 25.65
CA LEU A 25 -3.19 -9.06 25.28
C LEU A 25 -2.28 -8.46 26.37
N LEU A 26 -1.13 -9.07 26.53
CA LEU A 26 -0.06 -8.56 27.38
C LEU A 26 0.73 -7.48 26.62
N ASP A 27 1.20 -6.49 27.36
CA ASP A 27 2.17 -5.53 26.85
C ASP A 27 3.54 -6.21 26.74
N LEU A 28 4.06 -6.31 25.51
CA LEU A 28 5.33 -6.99 25.23
C LEU A 28 6.53 -6.25 25.81
N SER A 29 6.41 -4.95 26.10
CA SER A 29 7.49 -4.15 26.68
C SER A 29 7.91 -4.60 28.11
N GLN A 30 7.08 -5.40 28.77
CA GLN A 30 7.40 -5.96 30.09
C GLN A 30 8.31 -7.19 30.06
N PHE A 31 8.55 -7.78 28.90
CA PHE A 31 9.36 -8.98 28.79
C PHE A 31 10.85 -8.68 28.66
N GLU A 32 11.67 -9.53 29.27
CA GLU A 32 13.14 -9.48 29.13
C GLU A 32 13.51 -9.67 27.65
N GLY A 33 14.47 -8.89 27.15
CA GLY A 33 14.90 -8.94 25.75
C GLY A 33 14.04 -8.11 24.78
N TYR A 34 12.95 -7.47 25.25
CA TYR A 34 12.08 -6.66 24.40
C TYR A 34 12.84 -5.61 23.58
N GLU A 35 13.72 -4.84 24.22
CA GLU A 35 14.48 -3.78 23.56
C GLU A 35 15.41 -4.33 22.46
N GLU A 36 16.01 -5.50 22.69
CA GLU A 36 16.87 -6.17 21.71
C GLU A 36 16.04 -6.60 20.48
N VAL A 37 14.92 -7.27 20.71
CA VAL A 37 14.02 -7.70 19.63
C VAL A 37 13.48 -6.51 18.86
N LEU A 38 13.16 -5.39 19.53
CA LEU A 38 12.64 -4.20 18.90
C LEU A 38 13.62 -3.60 17.86
N THR A 39 14.93 -3.76 18.06
CA THR A 39 15.94 -3.28 17.11
C THR A 39 15.94 -4.00 15.77
N GLU A 40 15.34 -5.18 15.68
CA GLU A 40 15.20 -5.95 14.43
C GLU A 40 14.14 -5.37 13.48
N PHE A 41 13.31 -4.42 13.97
CA PHE A 41 12.19 -3.88 13.22
C PHE A 41 12.38 -2.39 12.91
N THR A 42 11.84 -1.95 11.78
CA THR A 42 11.68 -0.51 11.50
C THR A 42 10.55 0.07 12.35
N GLU A 43 10.66 1.33 12.76
CA GLU A 43 9.62 2.00 13.56
C GLU A 43 8.26 2.01 12.84
N SER A 44 8.25 2.18 11.51
CA SER A 44 7.02 2.14 10.71
C SER A 44 6.30 0.79 10.76
N ALA A 45 7.04 -0.31 10.95
CA ALA A 45 6.46 -1.65 11.04
C ALA A 45 5.80 -1.90 12.42
N VAL A 46 6.37 -1.36 13.49
CA VAL A 46 5.87 -1.57 14.86
C VAL A 46 4.82 -0.55 15.32
N THR A 47 4.83 0.65 14.73
CA THR A 47 3.89 1.72 15.08
C THR A 47 2.42 1.28 15.09
N PRO A 48 1.89 0.50 14.12
CA PRO A 48 0.50 0.06 14.14
C PRO A 48 0.09 -0.78 15.34
N PHE A 49 1.05 -1.40 16.04
CA PHE A 49 0.81 -2.29 17.18
C PHE A 49 1.01 -1.60 18.53
N ARG A 50 1.30 -0.29 18.54
CA ARG A 50 1.44 0.50 19.75
C ARG A 50 0.10 1.00 20.25
N TYR A 51 -0.11 0.91 21.55
CA TYR A 51 -1.28 1.48 22.22
C TYR A 51 -0.92 1.96 23.63
N LYS A 52 -1.24 3.21 23.96
CA LYS A 52 -0.99 3.83 25.28
C LYS A 52 0.42 3.62 25.83
N GLY A 53 1.43 3.66 24.96
CA GLY A 53 2.83 3.53 25.32
C GLY A 53 3.36 2.09 25.36
N GLY A 54 2.51 1.08 25.31
CA GLY A 54 2.89 -0.33 25.17
C GLY A 54 2.95 -0.81 23.74
N LEU A 55 3.55 -1.99 23.51
CA LEU A 55 3.55 -2.72 22.24
C LEU A 55 2.86 -4.07 22.44
N TYR A 56 1.93 -4.44 21.56
CA TYR A 56 1.05 -5.59 21.72
C TYR A 56 1.16 -6.64 20.62
N ALA A 57 1.99 -6.41 19.62
CA ALA A 57 2.42 -7.42 18.66
C ALA A 57 3.74 -7.01 18.01
N PHE A 58 4.53 -7.98 17.57
CA PHE A 58 5.64 -7.76 16.65
C PHE A 58 5.17 -8.02 15.21
N PRO A 59 5.60 -7.20 14.22
CA PRO A 59 5.27 -7.43 12.83
C PRO A 59 5.94 -8.70 12.30
N GLU A 60 5.19 -9.58 11.66
CA GLU A 60 5.74 -10.72 10.92
C GLU A 60 6.15 -10.33 9.51
N THR A 61 5.27 -9.57 8.84
CA THR A 61 5.49 -9.11 7.47
C THR A 61 5.11 -7.65 7.34
N GLN A 62 5.74 -6.98 6.38
CA GLN A 62 5.35 -5.64 5.94
C GLN A 62 5.19 -5.67 4.42
N SER A 63 4.11 -5.08 3.90
CA SER A 63 3.85 -4.95 2.48
C SER A 63 3.44 -3.51 2.15
N PHE A 64 3.79 -3.07 0.97
CA PHE A 64 3.47 -1.75 0.40
C PHE A 64 3.18 -1.93 -1.08
N ASN A 65 2.57 -0.93 -1.71
CA ASN A 65 2.28 -1.00 -3.12
C ASN A 65 3.49 -0.55 -3.95
N MET A 66 3.59 -1.10 -5.15
CA MET A 66 4.57 -0.71 -6.17
C MET A 66 3.88 -0.65 -7.52
N ILE A 67 4.40 0.15 -8.42
CA ILE A 67 4.12 0.00 -9.84
C ILE A 67 4.88 -1.23 -10.34
N PHE A 68 4.17 -2.15 -10.98
CA PHE A 68 4.72 -3.19 -11.83
C PHE A 68 4.47 -2.79 -13.28
N TYR A 69 5.49 -2.81 -14.12
CA TYR A 69 5.35 -2.44 -15.53
C TYR A 69 6.12 -3.40 -16.45
N ARG A 70 5.63 -3.59 -17.66
CA ARG A 70 6.26 -4.39 -18.70
C ARG A 70 7.35 -3.56 -19.37
N THR A 71 8.60 -3.96 -19.18
CA THR A 71 9.77 -3.23 -19.73
C THR A 71 9.82 -3.28 -21.24
N ASP A 72 9.41 -4.40 -21.85
CA ASP A 72 9.33 -4.56 -23.30
C ASP A 72 8.29 -3.61 -23.93
N ILE A 73 7.08 -3.51 -23.34
CA ILE A 73 6.03 -2.60 -23.81
C ILE A 73 6.45 -1.13 -23.60
N TYR A 74 7.05 -0.82 -22.48
CA TYR A 74 7.52 0.53 -22.17
C TYR A 74 8.63 0.98 -23.13
N GLN A 75 9.57 0.09 -23.47
CA GLN A 75 10.60 0.34 -24.47
C GLN A 75 10.02 0.55 -25.87
N GLU A 76 9.04 -0.27 -26.28
CA GLU A 76 8.36 -0.12 -27.57
C GLU A 76 7.65 1.25 -27.69
N LEU A 77 7.04 1.71 -26.62
CA LEU A 77 6.30 2.98 -26.60
C LEU A 77 7.15 4.20 -26.21
N GLY A 78 8.42 3.99 -25.88
CA GLY A 78 9.32 5.07 -25.44
C GLY A 78 8.93 5.68 -24.11
N LEU A 79 8.33 4.90 -23.19
CA LEU A 79 7.88 5.33 -21.87
C LEU A 79 8.92 5.00 -20.80
N GLU A 80 8.94 5.82 -19.75
CA GLU A 80 9.64 5.58 -18.50
C GLU A 80 8.60 5.45 -17.36
N PRO A 81 8.87 4.70 -16.28
CA PRO A 81 7.92 4.60 -15.16
C PRO A 81 7.51 5.97 -14.62
N PRO A 82 6.21 6.22 -14.40
CA PRO A 82 5.71 7.52 -13.97
C PRO A 82 6.17 7.82 -12.53
N LYS A 83 6.57 9.05 -12.27
CA LYS A 83 6.97 9.52 -10.95
C LYS A 83 5.87 10.32 -10.25
N THR A 84 4.97 10.92 -11.02
CA THR A 84 3.85 11.70 -10.51
C THR A 84 2.53 11.14 -11.02
N TRP A 85 1.42 11.47 -10.32
CA TRP A 85 0.10 11.06 -10.79
C TRP A 85 -0.27 11.68 -12.12
N GLU A 86 0.22 12.88 -12.43
CA GLU A 86 0.03 13.52 -13.73
C GLU A 86 0.66 12.66 -14.83
N GLU A 87 1.92 12.25 -14.67
CA GLU A 87 2.60 11.35 -15.61
C GLU A 87 1.88 9.99 -15.70
N PHE A 88 1.39 9.47 -14.58
CA PHE A 88 0.62 8.23 -14.56
C PHE A 88 -0.65 8.33 -15.40
N TYR A 89 -1.41 9.42 -15.26
CA TYR A 89 -2.64 9.62 -16.03
C TYR A 89 -2.38 9.77 -17.53
N GLU A 90 -1.33 10.45 -17.92
CA GLU A 90 -0.91 10.55 -19.32
C GLU A 90 -0.55 9.18 -19.89
N GLN A 91 0.16 8.36 -19.11
CA GLN A 91 0.50 7.00 -19.52
C GLN A 91 -0.71 6.07 -19.56
N VAL A 92 -1.67 6.20 -18.63
CA VAL A 92 -2.94 5.47 -18.71
C VAL A 92 -3.59 5.69 -20.08
N VAL A 93 -3.72 6.95 -20.50
CA VAL A 93 -4.33 7.30 -21.81
C VAL A 93 -3.49 6.70 -22.96
N THR A 94 -2.18 6.82 -22.91
CA THR A 94 -1.28 6.29 -23.94
C THR A 94 -1.39 4.78 -24.06
N LEU A 95 -1.32 4.06 -22.94
CA LEU A 95 -1.39 2.59 -22.91
C LEU A 95 -2.75 2.09 -23.40
N MET A 96 -3.85 2.71 -22.95
CA MET A 96 -5.19 2.33 -23.38
C MET A 96 -5.42 2.58 -24.89
N ASN A 97 -4.86 3.64 -25.46
CA ASN A 97 -4.90 3.90 -26.89
C ASN A 97 -4.14 2.83 -27.72
N HIS A 98 -3.18 2.14 -27.11
CA HIS A 98 -2.48 1.00 -27.69
C HIS A 98 -3.10 -0.35 -27.28
N SER A 99 -4.31 -0.34 -26.72
CA SER A 99 -5.06 -1.53 -26.29
C SER A 99 -4.45 -2.28 -25.10
N TYR A 100 -3.57 -1.65 -24.34
CA TYR A 100 -3.08 -2.20 -23.09
C TYR A 100 -3.98 -1.80 -21.91
N MET A 101 -4.06 -2.68 -20.94
CA MET A 101 -4.72 -2.40 -19.67
C MET A 101 -3.76 -1.77 -18.66
N VAL A 102 -4.34 -0.96 -17.79
CA VAL A 102 -3.71 -0.49 -16.56
C VAL A 102 -4.57 -0.91 -15.38
N GLY A 103 -3.94 -1.46 -14.34
CA GLY A 103 -4.61 -1.96 -13.14
C GLY A 103 -4.27 -1.15 -11.89
N VAL A 104 -5.30 -0.63 -11.21
CA VAL A 104 -5.17 -0.07 -9.85
C VAL A 104 -6.26 -0.69 -9.00
N PRO A 105 -5.94 -1.39 -7.89
CA PRO A 105 -6.97 -2.02 -7.08
C PRO A 105 -7.82 -0.98 -6.36
N GLN A 106 -9.15 -1.18 -6.40
CA GLN A 106 -10.08 -0.35 -5.65
C GLN A 106 -10.11 -0.80 -4.19
N ASN A 107 -9.19 -0.30 -3.39
CA ASN A 107 -9.13 -0.63 -1.97
C ASN A 107 -8.76 0.59 -1.11
N GLN A 108 -8.86 0.41 0.20
CA GLN A 108 -8.59 1.43 1.18
C GLN A 108 -7.15 1.97 1.08
N ASN A 109 -6.15 1.12 0.87
CA ASN A 109 -4.73 1.52 0.86
C ASN A 109 -4.43 2.53 -0.26
N ILE A 110 -5.05 2.36 -1.43
CA ILE A 110 -4.90 3.32 -2.53
C ILE A 110 -5.54 4.67 -2.16
N PHE A 111 -6.74 4.66 -1.55
CA PHE A 111 -7.37 5.89 -1.07
C PHE A 111 -6.53 6.57 0.03
N GLU A 112 -5.99 5.81 0.98
CA GLU A 112 -5.09 6.31 2.02
C GLU A 112 -3.85 6.99 1.44
N THR A 113 -3.26 6.39 0.39
CA THR A 113 -2.12 6.99 -0.31
C THR A 113 -2.48 8.38 -0.86
N PHE A 114 -3.61 8.52 -1.55
CA PHE A 114 -4.10 9.83 -2.02
C PHE A 114 -4.36 10.80 -0.86
N LEU A 115 -4.93 10.30 0.23
CA LEU A 115 -5.25 11.12 1.41
C LEU A 115 -3.97 11.71 2.04
N TYR A 116 -2.97 10.87 2.30
CA TYR A 116 -1.69 11.31 2.88
C TYR A 116 -0.86 12.16 1.92
N GLN A 117 -0.87 11.85 0.65
CA GLN A 117 -0.21 12.66 -0.37
C GLN A 117 -0.87 14.04 -0.55
N SER A 118 -2.16 14.16 -0.20
CA SER A 118 -2.88 15.44 -0.17
C SER A 118 -2.61 16.25 1.12
N GLY A 119 -1.74 15.76 2.01
CA GLY A 119 -1.36 16.47 3.23
C GLY A 119 -2.35 16.35 4.38
N THR A 120 -3.24 15.35 4.35
CA THR A 120 -4.21 15.08 5.41
C THR A 120 -4.19 13.60 5.82
N SER A 121 -5.00 13.21 6.79
CA SER A 121 -5.13 11.83 7.28
C SER A 121 -6.59 11.55 7.60
N PHE A 122 -6.93 10.40 8.21
CA PHE A 122 -8.31 10.10 8.64
C PHE A 122 -8.79 10.95 9.80
N TYR A 123 -7.87 11.39 10.65
CA TYR A 123 -8.15 12.15 11.86
C TYR A 123 -7.18 13.32 12.00
N THR A 124 -7.59 14.32 12.77
CA THR A 124 -6.71 15.39 13.25
C THR A 124 -5.56 14.79 14.08
N GLU A 125 -4.45 15.53 14.23
CA GLU A 125 -3.26 15.07 14.95
C GLU A 125 -3.56 14.66 16.41
N ASP A 126 -4.52 15.33 17.04
CA ASP A 126 -5.01 15.03 18.40
C ASP A 126 -6.03 13.87 18.44
N LEU A 127 -6.35 13.27 17.31
CA LEU A 127 -7.30 12.16 17.12
C LEU A 127 -8.74 12.46 17.60
N THR A 128 -9.11 13.73 17.77
CA THR A 128 -10.42 14.11 18.30
C THR A 128 -11.49 14.27 17.24
N ARG A 129 -11.11 14.50 15.98
CA ARG A 129 -12.02 14.76 14.87
C ARG A 129 -11.58 14.07 13.58
N SER A 130 -12.54 13.61 12.77
CA SER A 130 -12.28 13.19 11.41
C SER A 130 -11.95 14.39 10.52
N THR A 131 -11.10 14.17 9.52
CA THR A 131 -10.69 15.18 8.53
C THR A 131 -11.43 15.04 7.19
N PHE A 132 -12.40 14.14 7.08
CA PHE A 132 -13.11 13.89 5.81
C PHE A 132 -13.96 15.05 5.31
N ASP A 133 -14.18 16.07 6.13
CA ASP A 133 -14.85 17.32 5.79
C ASP A 133 -13.90 18.41 5.28
N THR A 134 -12.62 18.10 5.06
CA THR A 134 -11.61 19.05 4.56
C THR A 134 -11.53 19.05 3.03
N ALA A 135 -11.02 20.14 2.46
CA ALA A 135 -10.80 20.25 1.01
C ALA A 135 -9.76 19.24 0.50
N GLU A 136 -8.73 18.96 1.30
CA GLU A 136 -7.68 18.01 1.00
C GLU A 136 -8.24 16.58 0.91
N ALA A 137 -9.12 16.20 1.84
CA ALA A 137 -9.78 14.90 1.82
C ALA A 137 -10.75 14.74 0.65
N LEU A 138 -11.48 15.80 0.31
CA LEU A 138 -12.33 15.82 -0.88
C LEU A 138 -11.51 15.64 -2.15
N THR A 139 -10.40 16.37 -2.29
CA THR A 139 -9.49 16.24 -3.43
C THR A 139 -8.92 14.82 -3.53
N ALA A 140 -8.49 14.22 -2.41
CA ALA A 140 -8.01 12.84 -2.38
C ALA A 140 -9.09 11.84 -2.85
N PHE A 141 -10.34 12.06 -2.44
CA PHE A 141 -11.46 11.23 -2.86
C PHE A 141 -11.79 11.38 -4.35
N GLU A 142 -11.74 12.61 -4.87
CA GLU A 142 -11.94 12.89 -6.29
C GLU A 142 -10.82 12.28 -7.15
N ASP A 143 -9.56 12.38 -6.73
CA ASP A 143 -8.42 11.77 -7.41
C ASP A 143 -8.56 10.23 -7.43
N TRP A 144 -8.85 9.62 -6.28
CA TRP A 144 -9.04 8.17 -6.17
C TRP A 144 -10.22 7.67 -7.03
N THR A 145 -11.38 8.29 -6.92
CA THR A 145 -12.56 7.89 -7.71
C THR A 145 -12.38 8.20 -9.20
N GLY A 146 -11.61 9.24 -9.52
CA GLY A 146 -11.26 9.63 -10.88
C GLY A 146 -10.54 8.54 -11.67
N LEU A 147 -9.75 7.69 -11.02
CA LEU A 147 -9.14 6.52 -11.66
C LEU A 147 -10.18 5.65 -12.40
N TYR A 148 -11.34 5.48 -11.81
CA TYR A 148 -12.40 4.60 -12.33
C TYR A 148 -13.46 5.35 -13.14
N THR A 149 -13.80 6.57 -12.75
CA THR A 149 -14.88 7.35 -13.37
C THR A 149 -14.39 8.19 -14.55
N LYS A 150 -13.19 8.74 -14.47
CA LYS A 150 -12.59 9.60 -15.50
C LYS A 150 -11.69 8.82 -16.46
N TYR A 151 -10.85 7.93 -15.91
CA TYR A 151 -9.88 7.15 -16.69
C TYR A 151 -10.38 5.74 -17.03
N SER A 152 -11.57 5.35 -16.56
CA SER A 152 -12.24 4.09 -16.87
C SER A 152 -11.41 2.84 -16.53
N LEU A 153 -10.56 2.91 -15.50
CA LEU A 153 -9.85 1.74 -15.03
C LEU A 153 -10.84 0.69 -14.50
N SER A 154 -10.51 -0.58 -14.72
CA SER A 154 -11.37 -1.67 -14.27
C SER A 154 -11.35 -1.79 -12.74
N LEU A 155 -12.54 -1.87 -12.13
CA LEU A 155 -12.68 -2.09 -10.67
C LEU A 155 -12.21 -3.49 -10.24
N ILE A 156 -12.30 -4.46 -11.15
CA ILE A 156 -11.92 -5.86 -10.91
C ILE A 156 -11.06 -6.32 -12.09
N PHE A 157 -9.91 -6.87 -11.79
CA PHE A 157 -9.01 -7.42 -12.80
C PHE A 157 -8.14 -8.52 -12.21
N ASP A 158 -7.72 -9.44 -13.06
CA ASP A 158 -6.73 -10.46 -12.75
C ASP A 158 -5.36 -9.95 -13.15
N PHE A 159 -4.64 -9.35 -12.18
CA PHE A 159 -3.32 -8.79 -12.43
C PHE A 159 -2.37 -9.82 -13.01
N PHE A 160 -2.21 -10.96 -12.32
CA PHE A 160 -1.18 -11.93 -12.67
C PHE A 160 -1.32 -12.45 -14.10
N ASN A 161 -2.51 -12.95 -14.46
CA ASN A 161 -2.71 -13.52 -15.80
C ASN A 161 -2.66 -12.47 -16.90
N ARG A 162 -3.21 -11.28 -16.70
CA ARG A 162 -3.18 -10.22 -17.71
C ARG A 162 -1.81 -9.57 -17.88
N PHE A 163 -1.05 -9.44 -16.79
CA PHE A 163 0.33 -8.96 -16.84
C PHE A 163 1.23 -9.97 -17.52
N ARG A 164 1.06 -11.27 -17.19
CA ARG A 164 1.76 -12.38 -17.81
C ARG A 164 1.50 -12.50 -19.31
N SER A 165 0.25 -12.35 -19.74
CA SER A 165 -0.11 -12.40 -21.16
C SER A 165 0.33 -11.17 -21.97
N GLY A 166 0.71 -10.08 -21.31
CA GLY A 166 1.02 -8.80 -21.96
C GLY A 166 -0.21 -7.92 -22.25
N GLU A 167 -1.41 -8.35 -21.82
CA GLU A 167 -2.61 -7.50 -21.94
C GLU A 167 -2.55 -6.27 -21.00
N MET A 168 -1.91 -6.43 -19.85
CA MET A 168 -1.72 -5.35 -18.87
C MET A 168 -0.27 -4.89 -18.88
N ALA A 169 -0.04 -3.65 -19.27
CA ALA A 169 1.28 -3.07 -19.37
C ALA A 169 1.78 -2.48 -18.03
N MET A 170 0.87 -2.07 -17.16
CA MET A 170 1.19 -1.45 -15.87
C MET A 170 0.11 -1.77 -14.84
N GLY A 171 0.52 -1.97 -13.58
CA GLY A 171 -0.40 -2.09 -12.45
C GLY A 171 0.23 -1.67 -11.14
N ILE A 172 -0.57 -1.03 -10.27
CA ILE A 172 -0.18 -0.78 -8.87
C ILE A 172 -0.64 -1.99 -8.05
N MET A 173 0.31 -2.69 -7.45
CA MET A 173 0.04 -3.95 -6.75
C MET A 173 0.93 -4.06 -5.50
N PRO A 174 0.52 -4.85 -4.50
CA PRO A 174 1.36 -5.14 -3.35
C PRO A 174 2.71 -5.76 -3.75
N TYR A 175 3.77 -5.39 -3.07
CA TYR A 175 5.15 -5.84 -3.35
C TYR A 175 5.30 -7.36 -3.40
N ASN A 176 4.49 -8.11 -2.66
CA ASN A 176 4.53 -9.58 -2.66
C ASN A 176 4.21 -10.22 -4.03
N GLN A 177 3.66 -9.46 -4.99
CA GLN A 177 3.48 -9.94 -6.37
C GLN A 177 4.81 -10.34 -7.03
N VAL A 178 5.93 -9.78 -6.57
CA VAL A 178 7.28 -10.20 -6.99
C VAL A 178 7.47 -11.70 -6.87
N ASN A 179 7.06 -12.30 -5.75
CA ASN A 179 7.19 -13.73 -5.51
C ASN A 179 6.38 -14.57 -6.50
N TYR A 180 5.19 -14.09 -6.87
CA TYR A 180 4.35 -14.78 -7.87
C TYR A 180 4.96 -14.68 -9.27
N LEU A 181 5.47 -13.52 -9.65
CA LEU A 181 6.09 -13.34 -10.95
C LEU A 181 7.33 -14.21 -11.09
N TYR A 182 8.24 -14.23 -10.10
CA TYR A 182 9.42 -15.08 -10.16
C TYR A 182 9.11 -16.58 -10.14
N SER A 183 8.12 -17.01 -9.34
CA SER A 183 7.85 -18.44 -9.17
C SER A 183 6.92 -19.03 -10.22
N ALA A 184 5.94 -18.26 -10.70
CA ALA A 184 4.87 -18.78 -11.57
C ALA A 184 4.86 -18.18 -12.98
N ALA A 185 5.75 -17.21 -13.29
CA ALA A 185 5.91 -16.62 -14.62
C ALA A 185 7.38 -16.43 -14.98
N PRO A 186 8.23 -17.50 -14.94
CA PRO A 186 9.66 -17.39 -15.22
C PRO A 186 9.95 -16.92 -16.64
N GLU A 187 9.01 -17.08 -17.58
CA GLU A 187 9.10 -16.57 -18.94
C GLU A 187 9.08 -15.04 -19.03
N LEU A 188 8.70 -14.34 -17.96
CA LEU A 188 8.75 -12.88 -17.86
C LEU A 188 10.09 -12.36 -17.34
N ASP A 189 11.06 -13.21 -17.07
CA ASP A 189 12.36 -12.76 -16.54
C ASP A 189 12.99 -11.72 -17.48
N GLY A 190 13.35 -10.55 -16.90
CA GLY A 190 13.86 -9.40 -17.65
C GLY A 190 12.83 -8.60 -18.46
N LEU A 191 11.55 -9.01 -18.51
CA LEU A 191 10.48 -8.32 -19.24
C LEU A 191 9.59 -7.45 -18.36
N TRP A 192 9.91 -7.29 -17.10
CA TRP A 192 9.17 -6.44 -16.18
C TRP A 192 10.11 -5.73 -15.20
N GLY A 193 9.61 -4.64 -14.65
CA GLY A 193 10.28 -3.85 -13.63
C GLY A 193 9.31 -3.31 -12.60
N MET A 194 9.85 -2.66 -11.57
CA MET A 194 9.10 -2.00 -10.51
C MET A 194 9.52 -0.55 -10.37
N ALA A 195 8.58 0.28 -9.94
CA ALA A 195 8.83 1.66 -9.52
C ALA A 195 7.96 1.99 -8.29
N CYS A 196 8.31 3.06 -7.59
CA CYS A 196 7.46 3.58 -6.51
C CYS A 196 6.09 3.99 -7.05
N VAL A 197 5.07 3.94 -6.19
CA VAL A 197 3.76 4.53 -6.47
C VAL A 197 3.96 6.02 -6.78
N PRO A 198 3.23 6.59 -7.75
CA PRO A 198 3.38 7.99 -8.12
C PRO A 198 3.17 8.92 -6.93
N GLY A 199 3.97 9.97 -6.85
CA GLY A 199 3.77 11.02 -5.86
C GLY A 199 2.81 12.09 -6.36
N LYS A 200 2.23 12.86 -5.44
CA LYS A 200 1.39 14.01 -5.73
C LYS A 200 2.21 15.29 -5.76
N THR A 201 2.14 16.02 -6.88
CA THR A 201 2.78 17.34 -7.01
C THR A 201 2.10 18.33 -6.06
N GLN A 202 2.90 19.00 -5.23
CA GLN A 202 2.46 20.00 -4.27
C GLN A 202 2.47 21.41 -4.90
N PRO A 203 1.73 22.39 -4.32
CA PRO A 203 1.71 23.76 -4.84
C PRO A 203 3.08 24.44 -4.91
N ASP A 204 4.06 24.03 -4.12
CA ASP A 204 5.43 24.54 -4.13
C ASP A 204 6.34 23.85 -5.17
N GLY A 205 5.80 22.89 -5.93
CA GLY A 205 6.50 22.13 -6.94
C GLY A 205 7.26 20.90 -6.39
N SER A 206 7.23 20.65 -5.09
CA SER A 206 7.73 19.39 -4.52
C SER A 206 6.78 18.23 -4.85
N VAL A 207 7.27 17.00 -4.73
CA VAL A 207 6.44 15.79 -4.93
C VAL A 207 6.37 15.02 -3.61
N ASN A 208 5.16 14.80 -3.14
CA ASN A 208 4.91 13.99 -1.94
C ASN A 208 4.73 12.52 -2.34
N PHE A 209 5.67 11.67 -1.91
CA PHE A 209 5.70 10.23 -2.19
C PHE A 209 5.24 9.37 -1.01
N VAL A 210 4.58 9.95 -0.02
CA VAL A 210 4.08 9.15 1.11
C VAL A 210 3.18 8.06 0.60
N GLU A 211 3.41 6.85 1.08
CA GLU A 211 2.63 5.66 0.76
C GLU A 211 2.27 4.91 2.03
N THR A 212 1.16 4.19 1.98
CA THR A 212 0.72 3.32 3.06
C THR A 212 1.40 1.96 2.99
N SER A 213 1.70 1.40 4.16
CA SER A 213 2.12 0.01 4.28
C SER A 213 1.14 -0.77 5.13
N THR A 214 1.05 -2.07 4.89
CA THR A 214 0.31 -3.00 5.72
C THR A 214 1.27 -3.96 6.39
N ALA A 215 0.94 -4.38 7.61
CA ALA A 215 1.70 -5.39 8.33
C ALA A 215 0.76 -6.46 8.88
N THR A 216 1.29 -7.64 9.14
CA THR A 216 0.65 -8.63 10.01
C THR A 216 1.44 -8.75 11.28
N GLY A 217 0.81 -9.12 12.39
CA GLY A 217 1.46 -9.17 13.68
C GLY A 217 1.32 -10.51 14.37
N CYS A 218 2.37 -10.87 15.11
CA CYS A 218 2.39 -12.01 16.01
C CYS A 218 2.37 -11.52 17.45
N ILE A 219 1.61 -12.18 18.31
CA ILE A 219 1.50 -11.83 19.74
C ILE A 219 1.92 -13.00 20.60
N GLY A 220 2.47 -12.71 21.76
CA GLY A 220 2.81 -13.68 22.80
C GLY A 220 1.88 -13.60 24.01
#